data_2a83d86492f9438529f8405b9a8f5718
#
_entry.id   2a83d86492f9438529f8405b9a8f5718
#
_cell.length_a   1.000
_cell.length_b   1.000
_cell.length_c   1.000
_cell.angle_alpha   90.00
_cell.angle_beta   90.00
_cell.angle_gamma   90.00
#
_symmetry.space_group_name_H-M   'P 1'
#
loop_
_entity.id
_entity.type
_entity.pdbx_description
1 polymer ?
#
loop_
_entity_poly.entity_id
_entity_poly.type
_entity_poly.pdbx_seq_one_letter_code
_entity_poly.pdbx_strand_id
1 'polypeptide(L)'
;YNPEEWAGVNPRYSHLLEVPTTAPIEQRAQQAGARRWHYLDNLPVLVEQGLEPIGTILCVHGNPTWSYLWRTVLDAGVNERAPWRVVAVDQIDMGYSERTHLDLEGERRSLTDRIADLGDFTKALGLDETDKPVVTLAHDWGGLVSFGWALEHREILSGVMLTNTAVYHDGIENIPAALRLALGVHEWGTHDSTAFIDVTLGLAQNEG
;
A
#
# COMPACT_ATOMS: atom_id res chain seq x y z
N TYR A 1 3.65 17.04 7.67
CA TYR A 1 3.85 15.68 8.16
C TYR A 1 4.00 15.72 9.69
N ASN A 2 2.97 15.37 10.42
CA ASN A 2 2.98 15.29 11.88
C ASN A 2 2.16 14.07 12.36
N PRO A 3 2.82 12.92 12.61
CA PRO A 3 2.13 11.69 13.02
C PRO A 3 1.39 11.81 14.36
N GLU A 4 1.78 12.74 15.22
CA GLU A 4 1.12 12.95 16.52
C GLU A 4 -0.32 13.47 16.39
N GLU A 5 -0.67 14.02 15.22
CA GLU A 5 -2.02 14.52 14.94
C GLU A 5 -2.96 13.47 14.33
N TRP A 6 -2.45 12.27 14.02
CA TRP A 6 -3.27 11.24 13.38
C TRP A 6 -4.09 10.47 14.41
N ALA A 7 -5.39 10.69 14.39
CA ALA A 7 -6.32 10.04 15.31
C ALA A 7 -6.24 8.49 15.21
N GLY A 8 -6.03 7.84 16.34
CA GLY A 8 -5.99 6.37 16.42
C GLY A 8 -4.76 5.73 15.80
N VAL A 9 -3.67 6.47 15.61
CA VAL A 9 -2.36 5.94 15.23
C VAL A 9 -1.35 6.26 16.31
N ASN A 10 -0.61 5.25 16.76
CA ASN A 10 0.55 5.49 17.60
C ASN A 10 1.63 6.18 16.76
N PRO A 11 2.09 7.40 17.11
CA PRO A 11 3.09 8.14 16.31
C PRO A 11 4.39 7.36 16.07
N ARG A 12 4.70 6.44 16.96
CA ARG A 12 5.91 5.61 16.90
C ARG A 12 5.88 4.57 15.77
N TYR A 13 4.70 4.34 15.16
CA TYR A 13 4.59 3.47 13.99
C TYR A 13 5.08 4.14 12.71
N SER A 14 5.17 5.47 12.69
CA SER A 14 5.46 6.23 11.48
C SER A 14 6.97 6.31 11.18
N HIS A 15 7.36 5.86 10.00
CA HIS A 15 8.75 5.81 9.55
C HIS A 15 8.91 6.34 8.14
N LEU A 16 10.12 6.80 7.86
CA LEU A 16 10.59 7.14 6.52
C LEU A 16 11.80 6.27 6.18
N LEU A 17 11.86 5.77 4.95
CA LEU A 17 12.95 4.95 4.44
C LEU A 17 13.35 5.40 3.04
N GLU A 18 14.63 5.59 2.80
CA GLU A 18 15.17 5.78 1.46
C GLU A 18 15.42 4.40 0.84
N VAL A 19 14.70 4.09 -0.23
CA VAL A 19 14.71 2.79 -0.89
C VAL A 19 15.36 2.92 -2.25
N PRO A 20 16.46 2.20 -2.55
CA PRO A 20 17.01 2.11 -3.89
C PRO A 20 15.95 1.57 -4.86
N THR A 21 15.74 2.24 -5.99
CA THR A 21 14.74 1.82 -6.96
C THR A 21 15.37 1.05 -8.11
N THR A 22 14.75 -0.10 -8.45
CA THR A 22 15.05 -0.90 -9.64
C THR A 22 14.00 -0.72 -10.74
N ALA A 23 12.82 -0.16 -10.40
CA ALA A 23 11.77 0.09 -11.37
C ALA A 23 12.26 1.05 -12.45
N PRO A 24 12.14 0.71 -13.74
CA PRO A 24 12.59 1.55 -14.84
C PRO A 24 11.77 2.84 -14.84
N ILE A 25 12.45 3.94 -14.64
CA ILE A 25 11.89 5.27 -14.90
C ILE A 25 12.22 5.56 -16.36
N GLU A 26 11.36 5.13 -17.27
CA GLU A 26 11.66 5.10 -18.70
C GLU A 26 12.03 6.45 -19.32
N GLN A 27 11.78 7.58 -18.68
CA GLN A 27 12.05 8.87 -19.33
C GLN A 27 12.76 9.93 -18.48
N ARG A 28 13.03 9.70 -17.19
CA ARG A 28 13.77 10.64 -16.35
C ARG A 28 15.03 10.02 -15.77
N ALA A 29 16.00 9.76 -16.63
CA ALA A 29 17.34 9.27 -16.27
C ALA A 29 18.12 10.14 -15.25
N GLN A 30 17.53 11.22 -14.75
CA GLN A 30 18.18 12.16 -13.84
C GLN A 30 17.91 11.92 -12.36
N GLN A 31 17.09 10.94 -11.99
CA GLN A 31 16.83 10.58 -10.59
C GLN A 31 17.03 9.08 -10.35
N ALA A 32 18.12 8.55 -10.89
CA ALA A 32 18.59 7.23 -10.49
C ALA A 32 19.04 7.30 -9.03
N GLY A 33 18.55 6.39 -8.19
CA GLY A 33 19.13 6.21 -6.88
C GLY A 33 18.18 5.69 -5.83
N ALA A 34 17.32 6.51 -5.29
CA ALA A 34 16.44 6.11 -4.18
C ALA A 34 15.11 6.85 -4.22
N ARG A 35 14.10 6.27 -3.57
CA ARG A 35 12.79 6.89 -3.34
C ARG A 35 12.52 6.91 -1.85
N ARG A 36 11.99 8.03 -1.37
CA ARG A 36 11.58 8.15 0.01
C ARG A 36 10.19 7.54 0.19
N TRP A 37 10.13 6.46 0.95
CA TRP A 37 8.90 5.81 1.37
C TRP A 37 8.50 6.24 2.77
N HIS A 38 7.20 6.44 2.93
CA HIS A 38 6.57 6.45 4.24
C HIS A 38 5.87 5.12 4.48
N TYR A 39 5.91 4.64 5.70
CA TYR A 39 5.19 3.44 6.14
C TYR A 39 4.92 3.47 7.63
N LEU A 40 3.94 2.70 8.05
CA LEU A 40 3.68 2.42 9.46
C LEU A 40 4.20 1.03 9.79
N ASP A 41 4.89 0.88 10.93
CA ASP A 41 5.46 -0.39 11.41
C ASP A 41 5.35 -0.44 12.94
N ASN A 42 4.71 -1.47 13.47
CA ASN A 42 4.55 -1.65 14.91
C ASN A 42 5.76 -2.31 15.59
N LEU A 43 6.80 -2.72 14.84
CA LEU A 43 7.98 -3.40 15.38
C LEU A 43 8.65 -2.66 16.55
N PRO A 44 8.84 -1.33 16.52
CA PRO A 44 9.46 -0.62 17.64
C PRO A 44 8.69 -0.76 18.95
N VAL A 45 7.36 -0.83 18.87
CA VAL A 45 6.51 -1.02 20.06
C VAL A 45 6.56 -2.47 20.55
N LEU A 46 6.58 -3.45 19.64
CA LEU A 46 6.77 -4.86 19.99
C LEU A 46 8.09 -5.06 20.73
N VAL A 47 9.18 -4.51 20.20
CA VAL A 47 10.52 -4.61 20.81
C VAL A 47 10.56 -3.97 22.21
N GLU A 48 9.95 -2.80 22.38
CA GLU A 48 9.89 -2.14 23.71
C GLU A 48 9.12 -2.96 24.73
N GLN A 49 8.07 -3.67 24.29
CA GLN A 49 7.28 -4.56 25.14
C GLN A 49 7.92 -5.95 25.35
N GLY A 50 9.07 -6.21 24.73
CA GLY A 50 9.74 -7.51 24.79
C GLY A 50 9.00 -8.61 24.02
N LEU A 51 8.16 -8.23 23.06
CA LEU A 51 7.38 -9.15 22.24
C LEU A 51 8.15 -9.47 20.96
N GLU A 52 8.40 -10.75 20.72
CA GLU A 52 9.01 -11.22 19.49
C GLU A 52 7.92 -11.60 18.47
N PRO A 53 7.83 -10.93 17.30
CA PRO A 53 6.80 -11.24 16.33
C PRO A 53 6.95 -12.64 15.75
N ILE A 54 5.85 -13.36 15.62
CA ILE A 54 5.79 -14.70 15.03
C ILE A 54 5.75 -14.69 13.50
N GLY A 55 5.56 -13.53 12.89
CA GLY A 55 5.54 -13.31 11.45
C GLY A 55 5.30 -11.84 11.12
N THR A 56 5.21 -11.53 9.83
CA THR A 56 4.95 -10.18 9.33
C THR A 56 3.66 -10.14 8.49
N ILE A 57 2.81 -9.15 8.74
CA ILE A 57 1.68 -8.81 7.87
C ILE A 57 2.08 -7.57 7.06
N LEU A 58 2.22 -7.74 5.76
CA LEU A 58 2.46 -6.66 4.81
C LEU A 58 1.13 -6.12 4.29
N CYS A 59 0.78 -4.90 4.70
CA CYS A 59 -0.48 -4.25 4.35
C CYS A 59 -0.30 -3.31 3.16
N VAL A 60 -1.08 -3.51 2.09
CA VAL A 60 -1.01 -2.72 0.86
C VAL A 60 -2.37 -2.08 0.58
N HIS A 61 -2.42 -0.76 0.64
CA HIS A 61 -3.63 0.03 0.41
C HIS A 61 -3.90 0.23 -1.10
N GLY A 62 -5.10 0.68 -1.42
CA GLY A 62 -5.49 1.09 -2.75
C GLY A 62 -5.71 2.60 -2.88
N ASN A 63 -6.51 2.98 -3.87
CA ASN A 63 -6.83 4.37 -4.18
C ASN A 63 -8.26 4.71 -3.70
N PRO A 64 -8.51 5.83 -3.05
CA PRO A 64 -7.61 6.96 -2.72
C PRO A 64 -7.09 6.95 -1.28
N THR A 65 -6.70 5.81 -0.75
CA THR A 65 -6.28 5.61 0.64
C THR A 65 -4.75 5.65 0.82
N TRP A 66 -4.28 5.38 2.03
CA TRP A 66 -2.88 5.30 2.42
C TRP A 66 -2.72 4.39 3.65
N SER A 67 -1.54 4.22 4.20
CA SER A 67 -1.25 3.29 5.32
C SER A 67 -2.14 3.46 6.56
N TYR A 68 -2.73 4.63 6.77
CA TYR A 68 -3.70 4.91 7.84
C TYR A 68 -4.92 3.97 7.83
N LEU A 69 -5.28 3.42 6.68
CA LEU A 69 -6.33 2.41 6.56
C LEU A 69 -6.12 1.25 7.54
N TRP A 70 -4.86 0.90 7.78
CA TRP A 70 -4.45 -0.27 8.54
C TRP A 70 -4.15 -0.03 10.02
N ARG A 71 -4.45 1.18 10.55
CA ARG A 71 -4.14 1.55 11.94
C ARG A 71 -4.63 0.57 13.00
N THR A 72 -5.83 0.02 12.82
CA THR A 72 -6.39 -0.98 13.74
C THR A 72 -5.71 -2.34 13.63
N VAL A 73 -5.18 -2.68 12.46
CA VAL A 73 -4.40 -3.91 12.25
C VAL A 73 -3.03 -3.78 12.92
N LEU A 74 -2.40 -2.59 12.84
CA LEU A 74 -1.15 -2.29 13.54
C LEU A 74 -1.29 -2.49 15.05
N ASP A 75 -2.35 -1.94 15.64
CA ASP A 75 -2.63 -2.09 17.06
C ASP A 75 -2.96 -3.54 17.44
N ALA A 76 -3.74 -4.23 16.61
CA ALA A 76 -4.07 -5.64 16.84
C ALA A 76 -2.85 -6.56 16.76
N GLY A 77 -1.82 -6.19 16.00
CA GLY A 77 -0.54 -6.90 15.92
C GLY A 77 0.27 -6.82 17.21
N VAL A 78 0.06 -5.80 18.05
CA VAL A 78 0.68 -5.67 19.38
C VAL A 78 -0.14 -6.52 20.38
N ASN A 79 0.10 -7.81 20.37
CA ASN A 79 -0.65 -8.79 21.15
C ASN A 79 0.30 -9.77 21.84
N GLU A 80 0.22 -9.88 23.18
CA GLU A 80 1.10 -10.73 23.98
C GLU A 80 1.01 -12.22 23.63
N ARG A 81 -0.16 -12.69 23.17
CA ARG A 81 -0.39 -14.12 22.87
C ARG A 81 0.07 -14.50 21.46
N ALA A 82 -0.04 -13.59 20.54
CA ALA A 82 0.31 -13.81 19.14
C ALA A 82 0.78 -12.48 18.53
N PRO A 83 2.00 -12.04 18.84
CA PRO A 83 2.52 -10.78 18.30
C PRO A 83 2.83 -10.92 16.81
N TRP A 84 2.34 -9.99 16.02
CA TRP A 84 2.63 -9.87 14.60
C TRP A 84 3.28 -8.52 14.30
N ARG A 85 4.39 -8.53 13.57
CA ARG A 85 4.83 -7.30 12.93
C ARG A 85 3.84 -6.93 11.86
N VAL A 86 3.37 -5.70 11.85
CA VAL A 86 2.49 -5.17 10.81
C VAL A 86 3.20 -4.01 10.14
N VAL A 87 3.42 -4.14 8.84
CA VAL A 87 4.04 -3.12 8.00
C VAL A 87 2.98 -2.64 7.01
N ALA A 88 2.60 -1.39 7.09
CA ALA A 88 1.62 -0.77 6.20
C ALA A 88 2.30 0.33 5.37
N VAL A 89 2.43 0.11 4.08
CA VAL A 89 3.13 1.03 3.17
C VAL A 89 2.24 2.18 2.71
N ASP A 90 2.84 3.33 2.43
CA ASP A 90 2.29 4.32 1.49
C ASP A 90 2.95 4.08 0.14
N GLN A 91 2.17 3.70 -0.86
CA GLN A 91 2.71 3.50 -2.21
C GLN A 91 3.32 4.81 -2.75
N ILE A 92 4.32 4.70 -3.61
CA ILE A 92 4.89 5.88 -4.29
C ILE A 92 3.78 6.67 -4.98
N ASP A 93 3.85 7.98 -4.89
CA ASP A 93 2.85 8.98 -5.31
C ASP A 93 1.59 9.05 -4.42
N MET A 94 1.53 8.30 -3.31
CA MET A 94 0.41 8.28 -2.37
C MET A 94 0.85 8.54 -0.93
N GLY A 95 -0.08 8.84 -0.04
CA GLY A 95 0.17 9.10 1.38
C GLY A 95 1.29 10.13 1.60
N TYR A 96 2.28 9.79 2.38
CA TYR A 96 3.47 10.61 2.68
C TYR A 96 4.74 10.12 1.96
N SER A 97 4.63 9.11 1.11
CA SER A 97 5.72 8.70 0.22
C SER A 97 6.01 9.76 -0.84
N GLU A 98 7.19 9.67 -1.44
CA GLU A 98 7.65 10.61 -2.46
C GLU A 98 6.65 10.74 -3.61
N ARG A 99 6.50 11.97 -4.12
CA ARG A 99 5.74 12.28 -5.33
C ARG A 99 6.71 12.35 -6.50
N THR A 100 6.55 11.44 -7.45
CA THR A 100 7.42 11.37 -8.64
C THR A 100 6.83 12.14 -9.82
N HIS A 101 5.51 12.35 -9.86
CA HIS A 101 4.79 13.08 -10.88
C HIS A 101 4.03 14.23 -10.25
N LEU A 102 4.55 15.44 -10.44
CA LEU A 102 3.93 16.68 -9.97
C LEU A 102 3.12 17.39 -11.08
N ASP A 103 3.24 16.96 -12.33
CA ASP A 103 2.51 17.46 -13.46
C ASP A 103 1.44 16.46 -13.93
N LEU A 104 0.30 16.99 -14.37
CA LEU A 104 -0.83 16.19 -14.85
C LEU A 104 -0.56 15.54 -16.23
N GLU A 105 0.51 15.95 -16.91
CA GLU A 105 0.92 15.47 -18.22
C GLU A 105 1.98 14.36 -18.12
N GLY A 106 2.48 14.05 -16.91
CA GLY A 106 3.48 13.03 -16.69
C GLY A 106 2.95 11.61 -16.86
N GLU A 107 3.81 10.68 -17.25
CA GLU A 107 3.50 9.26 -17.26
C GLU A 107 3.21 8.78 -15.85
N ARG A 108 2.11 8.05 -15.69
CA ARG A 108 1.71 7.47 -14.40
C ARG A 108 2.43 6.15 -14.19
N ARG A 109 2.76 5.83 -12.95
CA ARG A 109 3.30 4.51 -12.60
C ARG A 109 2.31 3.42 -12.99
N SER A 110 2.78 2.49 -13.80
CA SER A 110 2.02 1.31 -14.20
C SER A 110 1.83 0.33 -13.01
N LEU A 111 0.99 -0.67 -13.18
CA LEU A 111 0.87 -1.75 -12.21
C LEU A 111 2.20 -2.49 -12.02
N THR A 112 2.92 -2.73 -13.11
CA THR A 112 4.24 -3.41 -13.07
C THR A 112 5.26 -2.59 -12.29
N ASP A 113 5.29 -1.26 -12.47
CA ASP A 113 6.17 -0.38 -11.69
C ASP A 113 5.85 -0.45 -10.19
N ARG A 114 4.56 -0.45 -9.83
CA ARG A 114 4.13 -0.53 -8.43
C ARG A 114 4.48 -1.87 -7.79
N ILE A 115 4.44 -2.97 -8.54
CA ILE A 115 4.88 -4.29 -8.07
C ILE A 115 6.39 -4.28 -7.81
N ALA A 116 7.18 -3.75 -8.75
CA ALA A 116 8.62 -3.62 -8.60
C ALA A 116 8.99 -2.69 -7.44
N ASP A 117 8.30 -1.55 -7.30
CA ASP A 117 8.47 -0.64 -6.17
C ASP A 117 8.24 -1.34 -4.82
N LEU A 118 7.19 -2.15 -4.71
CA LEU A 118 6.91 -2.91 -3.49
C LEU A 118 8.02 -3.93 -3.22
N GLY A 119 8.56 -4.56 -4.25
CA GLY A 119 9.72 -5.47 -4.17
C GLY A 119 10.96 -4.74 -3.65
N ASP A 120 11.28 -3.57 -4.20
CA ASP A 120 12.39 -2.74 -3.72
C ASP A 120 12.22 -2.34 -2.25
N PHE A 121 10.99 -1.95 -1.84
CA PHE A 121 10.67 -1.61 -0.47
C PHE A 121 10.85 -2.79 0.48
N THR A 122 10.28 -3.96 0.16
CA THR A 122 10.36 -5.15 1.03
C THR A 122 11.78 -5.65 1.17
N LYS A 123 12.57 -5.57 0.11
CA LYS A 123 14.00 -5.87 0.14
C LYS A 123 14.77 -4.89 1.03
N ALA A 124 14.54 -3.57 0.88
CA ALA A 124 15.18 -2.57 1.72
C ALA A 124 14.81 -2.71 3.20
N LEU A 125 13.62 -3.25 3.50
CA LEU A 125 13.15 -3.55 4.86
C LEU A 125 13.68 -4.89 5.41
N GLY A 126 14.38 -5.68 4.58
CA GLY A 126 14.94 -6.98 4.93
C GLY A 126 13.91 -8.10 5.05
N LEU A 127 12.75 -7.97 4.39
CA LEU A 127 11.74 -9.04 4.43
C LEU A 127 12.15 -10.25 3.60
N ASP A 128 13.02 -10.10 2.61
CA ASP A 128 13.54 -11.20 1.79
C ASP A 128 14.47 -12.14 2.59
N GLU A 129 15.02 -11.65 3.70
CA GLU A 129 15.97 -12.39 4.54
C GLU A 129 15.29 -12.96 5.81
N THR A 130 13.98 -12.81 5.96
CA THR A 130 13.27 -13.30 7.13
C THR A 130 13.10 -14.83 7.08
N ASP A 131 13.29 -15.48 8.23
CA ASP A 131 12.93 -16.89 8.44
C ASP A 131 11.49 -17.07 8.95
N LYS A 132 10.77 -15.95 9.18
CA LYS A 132 9.40 -15.93 9.69
C LYS A 132 8.39 -15.77 8.56
N PRO A 133 7.17 -16.30 8.75
CA PRO A 133 6.14 -16.21 7.71
C PRO A 133 5.76 -14.77 7.38
N VAL A 134 5.60 -14.50 6.10
CA VAL A 134 5.03 -13.24 5.59
C VAL A 134 3.64 -13.50 5.03
N VAL A 135 2.68 -12.68 5.46
CA VAL A 135 1.31 -12.69 4.95
C VAL A 135 1.03 -11.31 4.37
N THR A 136 0.42 -11.23 3.19
CA THR A 136 -0.06 -9.96 2.67
C THR A 136 -1.52 -9.72 3.04
N LEU A 137 -1.86 -8.48 3.37
CA LEU A 137 -3.24 -8.00 3.55
C LEU A 137 -3.44 -6.78 2.67
N ALA A 138 -4.36 -6.87 1.71
CA ALA A 138 -4.47 -5.85 0.69
C ALA A 138 -5.92 -5.48 0.37
N HIS A 139 -6.12 -4.23 -0.05
CA HIS A 139 -7.41 -3.65 -0.36
C HIS A 139 -7.36 -2.89 -1.68
N ASP A 140 -8.42 -2.96 -2.48
CA ASP A 140 -8.60 -2.24 -3.73
C ASP A 140 -7.43 -2.48 -4.71
N TRP A 141 -6.82 -1.45 -5.33
CA TRP A 141 -5.63 -1.58 -6.19
C TRP A 141 -4.43 -2.23 -5.50
N GLY A 142 -4.34 -2.09 -4.18
CA GLY A 142 -3.33 -2.78 -3.40
C GLY A 142 -3.40 -4.29 -3.52
N GLY A 143 -4.59 -4.84 -3.80
CA GLY A 143 -4.79 -6.27 -4.06
C GLY A 143 -4.00 -6.75 -5.28
N LEU A 144 -4.05 -6.02 -6.39
CA LEU A 144 -3.30 -6.34 -7.59
C LEU A 144 -1.79 -6.21 -7.38
N VAL A 145 -1.37 -5.14 -6.71
CA VAL A 145 0.05 -4.89 -6.42
C VAL A 145 0.62 -5.97 -5.51
N SER A 146 -0.08 -6.28 -4.39
CA SER A 146 0.38 -7.29 -3.45
C SER A 146 0.36 -8.70 -4.04
N PHE A 147 -0.61 -9.01 -4.89
CA PHE A 147 -0.68 -10.31 -5.55
C PHE A 147 0.44 -10.49 -6.57
N GLY A 148 0.76 -9.46 -7.36
CA GLY A 148 1.92 -9.46 -8.26
C GLY A 148 3.22 -9.67 -7.50
N TRP A 149 3.43 -8.92 -6.41
CA TRP A 149 4.57 -9.10 -5.51
C TRP A 149 4.63 -10.53 -4.94
N ALA A 150 3.51 -11.07 -4.50
CA ALA A 150 3.41 -12.42 -3.92
C ALA A 150 3.80 -13.52 -4.91
N LEU A 151 3.55 -13.34 -6.20
CA LEU A 151 3.97 -14.27 -7.24
C LEU A 151 5.48 -14.33 -7.42
N GLU A 152 6.19 -13.25 -7.12
CA GLU A 152 7.64 -13.12 -7.23
C GLU A 152 8.38 -13.53 -5.94
N HIS A 153 7.66 -13.60 -4.78
CA HIS A 153 8.23 -13.84 -3.46
C HIS A 153 7.61 -15.06 -2.76
N ARG A 154 7.33 -16.12 -3.53
CA ARG A 154 6.62 -17.31 -3.03
C ARG A 154 7.35 -18.05 -1.92
N GLU A 155 8.67 -17.92 -1.86
CA GLU A 155 9.54 -18.60 -0.90
C GLU A 155 9.35 -18.11 0.54
N ILE A 156 9.01 -16.83 0.71
CA ILE A 156 8.76 -16.23 2.04
C ILE A 156 7.26 -16.10 2.36
N LEU A 157 6.41 -16.24 1.35
CA LEU A 157 4.97 -16.00 1.47
C LEU A 157 4.26 -17.18 2.11
N SER A 158 3.52 -16.92 3.18
CA SER A 158 2.69 -17.91 3.88
C SER A 158 1.19 -17.76 3.60
N GLY A 159 0.76 -16.61 3.09
CA GLY A 159 -0.64 -16.37 2.77
C GLY A 159 -0.91 -15.02 2.15
N VAL A 160 -2.06 -14.93 1.48
CA VAL A 160 -2.57 -13.69 0.86
C VAL A 160 -3.99 -13.45 1.36
N MET A 161 -4.25 -12.30 1.95
CA MET A 161 -5.58 -11.82 2.32
C MET A 161 -5.96 -10.64 1.44
N LEU A 162 -7.07 -10.76 0.75
CA LEU A 162 -7.60 -9.74 -0.17
C LEU A 162 -8.96 -9.27 0.31
N THR A 163 -9.13 -7.95 0.37
CA THR A 163 -10.38 -7.32 0.76
C THR A 163 -10.83 -6.33 -0.31
N ASN A 164 -12.10 -6.40 -0.72
CA ASN A 164 -12.70 -5.45 -1.67
C ASN A 164 -11.80 -5.15 -2.87
N THR A 165 -11.31 -6.19 -3.53
CA THR A 165 -10.42 -6.11 -4.69
C THR A 165 -10.82 -7.13 -5.74
N ALA A 166 -10.23 -7.01 -6.92
CA ALA A 166 -10.38 -7.99 -7.99
C ALA A 166 -9.03 -8.27 -8.63
N VAL A 167 -8.80 -9.55 -8.94
CA VAL A 167 -7.59 -10.01 -9.62
C VAL A 167 -7.84 -10.23 -11.10
N TYR A 168 -9.09 -10.48 -11.48
CA TYR A 168 -9.52 -10.73 -12.85
C TYR A 168 -10.97 -10.30 -13.08
N HIS A 169 -11.24 -9.75 -14.27
CA HIS A 169 -12.59 -9.47 -14.78
C HIS A 169 -12.68 -9.89 -16.25
N ASP A 170 -13.72 -10.62 -16.60
CA ASP A 170 -13.99 -11.11 -17.97
C ASP A 170 -14.69 -10.09 -18.86
N GLY A 171 -14.83 -8.87 -18.43
CA GLY A 171 -15.40 -7.79 -19.22
C GLY A 171 -15.75 -6.59 -18.36
N ILE A 172 -15.81 -5.43 -18.97
CA ILE A 172 -16.11 -4.16 -18.29
C ILE A 172 -17.51 -4.16 -17.66
N GLU A 173 -18.41 -4.94 -18.19
CA GLU A 173 -19.78 -5.13 -17.68
C GLU A 173 -19.81 -5.83 -16.33
N ASN A 174 -18.77 -6.62 -16.00
CA ASN A 174 -18.65 -7.36 -14.75
C ASN A 174 -17.91 -6.57 -13.65
N ILE A 175 -17.41 -5.38 -14.00
CA ILE A 175 -16.78 -4.48 -13.02
C ILE A 175 -17.87 -3.81 -12.17
N PRO A 176 -17.70 -3.69 -10.84
CA PRO A 176 -18.63 -2.98 -9.97
C PRO A 176 -18.96 -1.57 -10.49
N ALA A 177 -20.21 -1.14 -10.31
CA ALA A 177 -20.70 0.13 -10.85
C ALA A 177 -19.82 1.35 -10.44
N ALA A 178 -19.37 1.38 -9.20
CA ALA A 178 -18.48 2.44 -8.69
C ALA A 178 -17.14 2.48 -9.47
N LEU A 179 -16.56 1.32 -9.79
CA LEU A 179 -15.32 1.25 -10.56
C LEU A 179 -15.53 1.62 -12.02
N ARG A 180 -16.66 1.23 -12.63
CA ARG A 180 -17.04 1.68 -13.99
C ARG A 180 -17.19 3.20 -14.06
N LEU A 181 -17.81 3.78 -13.02
CA LEU A 181 -17.93 5.24 -12.91
C LEU A 181 -16.56 5.90 -12.81
N ALA A 182 -15.65 5.34 -12.01
CA ALA A 182 -14.28 5.82 -11.88
C ALA A 182 -13.51 5.80 -13.21
N LEU A 183 -13.66 4.73 -14.00
CA LEU A 183 -13.09 4.62 -15.33
C LEU A 183 -13.70 5.66 -16.28
N GLY A 184 -15.02 5.86 -16.25
CA GLY A 184 -15.72 6.89 -17.03
C GLY A 184 -15.25 8.30 -16.69
N VAL A 185 -15.08 8.64 -15.44
CA VAL A 185 -14.54 9.93 -14.99
C VAL A 185 -13.13 10.15 -15.52
N HIS A 186 -12.31 9.11 -15.55
CA HIS A 186 -10.98 9.16 -16.14
C HIS A 186 -11.01 9.43 -17.66
N GLU A 187 -11.89 8.74 -18.40
CA GLU A 187 -12.07 8.95 -19.85
C GLU A 187 -12.60 10.34 -20.20
N TRP A 188 -13.45 10.91 -19.34
CA TRP A 188 -14.01 12.25 -19.57
C TRP A 188 -13.05 13.39 -19.24
N GLY A 189 -11.84 13.07 -18.75
CA GLY A 189 -10.80 14.07 -18.49
C GLY A 189 -11.11 15.02 -17.33
N THR A 190 -12.07 14.67 -16.47
CA THR A 190 -12.33 15.44 -15.26
C THR A 190 -11.29 15.07 -14.21
N HIS A 191 -10.36 15.98 -13.96
CA HIS A 191 -9.31 15.81 -12.96
C HIS A 191 -9.75 16.21 -11.55
N ASP A 192 -11.05 16.35 -11.31
CA ASP A 192 -11.57 16.70 -9.99
C ASP A 192 -11.62 15.45 -9.11
N SER A 193 -10.52 15.23 -8.39
CA SER A 193 -10.41 14.15 -7.43
C SER A 193 -11.42 14.28 -6.27
N THR A 194 -11.87 15.49 -5.96
CA THR A 194 -12.87 15.72 -4.91
C THR A 194 -14.23 15.20 -5.37
N ALA A 195 -14.66 15.52 -6.58
CA ALA A 195 -15.90 14.98 -7.14
C ALA A 195 -15.88 13.45 -7.24
N PHE A 196 -14.73 12.85 -7.60
CA PHE A 196 -14.56 11.40 -7.63
C PHE A 196 -14.71 10.79 -6.23
N ILE A 197 -14.08 11.38 -5.22
CA ILE A 197 -14.16 10.92 -3.83
C ILE A 197 -15.60 11.06 -3.31
N ASP A 198 -16.25 12.19 -3.53
CA ASP A 198 -17.62 12.46 -3.08
C ASP A 198 -18.61 11.46 -3.68
N VAL A 199 -18.49 11.15 -4.97
CA VAL A 199 -19.36 10.18 -5.65
C VAL A 199 -19.09 8.76 -5.15
N THR A 200 -17.84 8.33 -5.05
CA THR A 200 -17.50 6.96 -4.66
C THR A 200 -17.79 6.68 -3.20
N LEU A 201 -17.43 7.60 -2.29
CA LEU A 201 -17.73 7.46 -0.86
C LEU A 201 -19.21 7.70 -0.56
N GLY A 202 -19.85 8.62 -1.27
CA GLY A 202 -21.28 8.87 -1.15
C GLY A 202 -22.13 7.66 -1.52
N LEU A 203 -21.74 6.91 -2.56
CA LEU A 203 -22.39 5.65 -2.94
C LEU A 203 -22.17 4.56 -1.87
N ALA A 204 -20.95 4.44 -1.34
CA ALA A 204 -20.62 3.44 -0.34
C ALA A 204 -21.35 3.65 1.01
N GLN A 205 -21.74 4.89 1.34
CA GLN A 205 -22.45 5.21 2.58
C GLN A 205 -23.97 4.97 2.51
N ASN A 206 -24.53 4.83 1.31
CA ASN A 206 -25.98 4.70 1.12
C ASN A 206 -26.45 3.24 0.92
N GLU A 207 -25.57 2.27 0.96
CA GLU A 207 -25.90 0.83 0.85
C GLU A 207 -25.95 0.12 2.22
N GLY A 208 -26.10 0.85 3.32
CA GLY A 208 -26.20 0.33 4.69
C GLY A 208 -27.61 0.33 5.23
#